data_8827a088f7ee3deffae97b6df921d4a6
#
_entry.id   8827a088f7ee3deffae97b6df921d4a6
#
_cell.length_a   1.000
_cell.length_b   1.000
_cell.length_c   1.000
_cell.angle_alpha   90.00
_cell.angle_beta   90.00
_cell.angle_gamma   90.00
#
_symmetry.space_group_name_H-M   'P 1'
#
loop_
_entity.id
_entity.type
_entity.pdbx_description
1 polymer ?
#
loop_
_entity_poly.entity_id
_entity_poly.type
_entity_poly.pdbx_seq_one_letter_code
_entity_poly.pdbx_strand_id
1 'polypeptide(L)'
;MPITISGSTGVAGVDGSAGTPALQGTSTTTGIYYTTNVVAGSVSGTQKFRLDSTGIYAPANAAAAIIGLTDAATIAVDMSLGNNFSVTLGGNRTLGNPTNLTAGQSGIIFLTQDGTGSRTLAYSSYWKFPNGVTPVLTTTASAVDAIIYTVRTTTSITCNYALNIG
;
A
#
# COMPACT_ATOMS: atom_id res chain seq x y z
N MET A 1 -23.37 -18.59 22.43
CA MET A 1 -22.88 -18.30 23.81
C MET A 1 -21.56 -17.57 23.69
N PRO A 2 -21.41 -16.36 24.19
CA PRO A 2 -20.13 -15.68 24.17
C PRO A 2 -19.15 -16.40 25.12
N ILE A 3 -17.92 -16.63 24.67
CA ILE A 3 -16.84 -17.11 25.54
C ILE A 3 -16.20 -15.89 26.15
N THR A 4 -16.29 -15.74 27.48
CA THR A 4 -15.56 -14.70 28.21
C THR A 4 -14.28 -15.32 28.75
N ILE A 5 -13.12 -14.79 28.29
CA ILE A 5 -11.82 -15.17 28.83
C ILE A 5 -11.37 -14.04 29.74
N SER A 6 -11.30 -14.31 31.03
CA SER A 6 -10.83 -13.36 32.05
C SER A 6 -9.58 -13.91 32.72
N GLY A 7 -8.57 -13.07 32.89
CA GLY A 7 -7.32 -13.42 33.57
C GLY A 7 -6.08 -12.85 32.85
N SER A 8 -4.97 -12.83 33.54
CA SER A 8 -3.69 -12.28 33.03
C SER A 8 -2.94 -13.22 32.08
N THR A 9 -3.38 -14.46 31.93
CA THR A 9 -2.68 -15.50 31.15
C THR A 9 -3.37 -15.87 29.82
N GLY A 10 -4.58 -15.36 29.54
CA GLY A 10 -5.30 -15.65 28.30
C GLY A 10 -5.58 -17.15 28.08
N VAL A 11 -5.71 -17.55 26.81
CA VAL A 11 -5.82 -18.97 26.40
C VAL A 11 -4.42 -19.52 26.18
N ALA A 12 -4.00 -20.48 26.99
CA ALA A 12 -2.70 -21.13 26.86
C ALA A 12 -2.85 -22.56 26.31
N GLY A 13 -1.83 -23.03 25.57
CA GLY A 13 -1.72 -24.42 25.12
C GLY A 13 -2.52 -24.80 23.86
N VAL A 14 -2.95 -23.81 23.07
CA VAL A 14 -3.68 -24.06 21.82
C VAL A 14 -2.87 -23.54 20.64
N ASP A 15 -2.06 -24.40 20.03
CA ASP A 15 -1.23 -24.04 18.89
C ASP A 15 -1.98 -24.20 17.55
N GLY A 16 -2.33 -25.39 17.15
CA GLY A 16 -2.98 -25.67 15.87
C GLY A 16 -2.02 -25.68 14.68
N SER A 17 -2.59 -25.77 13.49
CA SER A 17 -1.89 -25.78 12.20
C SER A 17 -2.76 -25.14 11.12
N ALA A 18 -2.24 -25.02 9.89
CA ALA A 18 -3.04 -24.53 8.77
C ALA A 18 -4.26 -25.42 8.46
N GLY A 19 -4.12 -26.74 8.65
CA GLY A 19 -5.20 -27.72 8.45
C GLY A 19 -6.17 -27.82 9.63
N THR A 20 -5.73 -27.44 10.84
CA THR A 20 -6.53 -27.47 12.09
C THR A 20 -6.21 -26.23 12.92
N PRO A 21 -6.72 -25.04 12.55
CA PRO A 21 -6.43 -23.80 13.29
C PRO A 21 -6.90 -23.85 14.75
N ALA A 22 -6.17 -23.18 15.62
CA ALA A 22 -6.50 -23.09 17.05
C ALA A 22 -7.77 -22.29 17.32
N LEU A 23 -7.97 -21.20 16.56
CA LEU A 23 -9.18 -20.39 16.60
C LEU A 23 -9.87 -20.49 15.24
N GLN A 24 -11.04 -21.10 15.20
CA GLN A 24 -11.77 -21.36 13.97
C GLN A 24 -13.28 -21.10 14.15
N GLY A 25 -13.95 -20.82 13.03
CA GLY A 25 -15.40 -20.74 12.98
C GLY A 25 -16.04 -22.09 12.70
N THR A 26 -17.08 -22.13 11.87
CA THR A 26 -17.74 -23.36 11.43
C THR A 26 -16.85 -24.22 10.51
N SER A 27 -15.89 -23.61 9.81
CA SER A 27 -14.89 -24.31 9.02
C SER A 27 -13.72 -24.74 9.89
N THR A 28 -13.44 -26.02 9.97
CA THR A 28 -12.34 -26.59 10.78
C THR A 28 -10.96 -26.35 10.20
N THR A 29 -10.87 -25.78 8.99
CA THR A 29 -9.61 -25.54 8.26
C THR A 29 -9.38 -24.04 7.96
N THR A 30 -10.24 -23.16 8.50
CA THR A 30 -10.13 -21.71 8.35
C THR A 30 -10.08 -21.06 9.72
N GLY A 31 -9.04 -20.30 9.99
CA GLY A 31 -8.88 -19.63 11.27
C GLY A 31 -7.45 -19.16 11.55
N ILE A 32 -7.18 -18.88 12.80
CA ILE A 32 -5.86 -18.47 13.29
C ILE A 32 -5.23 -19.61 14.07
N TYR A 33 -3.95 -19.85 13.86
CA TYR A 33 -3.16 -20.82 14.59
C TYR A 33 -1.81 -20.25 15.01
N TYR A 34 -1.21 -20.91 16.00
CA TYR A 34 0.06 -20.52 16.59
C TYR A 34 1.04 -21.67 16.43
N THR A 35 2.29 -21.36 16.20
CA THR A 35 3.41 -22.31 16.33
C THR A 35 4.52 -21.57 17.07
N THR A 36 5.66 -22.23 17.35
CA THR A 36 6.77 -21.58 18.05
C THR A 36 7.17 -20.27 17.36
N ASN A 37 6.96 -19.13 18.04
CA ASN A 37 7.27 -17.79 17.55
C ASN A 37 6.53 -17.34 16.28
N VAL A 38 5.37 -17.94 15.95
CA VAL A 38 4.57 -17.59 14.77
C VAL A 38 3.11 -17.43 15.13
N VAL A 39 2.49 -16.34 14.65
CA VAL A 39 1.04 -16.19 14.54
C VAL A 39 0.69 -16.28 13.05
N ALA A 40 -0.22 -17.16 12.68
CA ALA A 40 -0.59 -17.37 11.29
C ALA A 40 -2.10 -17.52 11.09
N GLY A 41 -2.56 -17.22 9.88
CA GLY A 41 -3.94 -17.46 9.47
C GLY A 41 -4.03 -18.38 8.28
N SER A 42 -5.06 -19.23 8.29
CA SER A 42 -5.36 -20.18 7.20
C SER A 42 -6.76 -19.98 6.64
N VAL A 43 -6.92 -20.31 5.37
CA VAL A 43 -8.20 -20.47 4.68
C VAL A 43 -8.17 -21.79 3.93
N SER A 44 -9.15 -22.66 4.18
CA SER A 44 -9.26 -23.98 3.56
C SER A 44 -7.96 -24.81 3.72
N GLY A 45 -7.37 -24.80 4.92
CA GLY A 45 -6.17 -25.56 5.24
C GLY A 45 -4.86 -24.98 4.68
N THR A 46 -4.91 -23.87 3.98
CA THR A 46 -3.72 -23.20 3.40
C THR A 46 -3.38 -21.94 4.18
N GLN A 47 -2.11 -21.80 4.58
CA GLN A 47 -1.63 -20.57 5.21
C GLN A 47 -1.77 -19.38 4.24
N LYS A 48 -2.37 -18.28 4.70
CA LYS A 48 -2.57 -17.05 3.94
C LYS A 48 -1.71 -15.89 4.41
N PHE A 49 -1.33 -15.90 5.68
CA PHE A 49 -0.34 -14.99 6.23
C PHE A 49 0.34 -15.58 7.46
N ARG A 50 1.49 -15.06 7.80
CA ARG A 50 2.13 -15.29 9.10
C ARG A 50 2.84 -14.02 9.57
N LEU A 51 2.97 -13.92 10.89
CA LEU A 51 3.78 -12.92 11.59
C LEU A 51 4.80 -13.68 12.43
N ASP A 52 6.07 -13.43 12.22
CA ASP A 52 7.18 -14.05 12.94
C ASP A 52 8.31 -13.02 13.21
N SER A 53 9.45 -13.46 13.73
CA SER A 53 10.60 -12.59 14.03
C SER A 53 11.21 -11.92 12.80
N THR A 54 10.89 -12.38 11.58
CA THR A 54 11.37 -11.78 10.32
C THR A 54 10.40 -10.77 9.73
N GLY A 55 9.17 -10.70 10.24
CA GLY A 55 8.14 -9.76 9.82
C GLY A 55 6.82 -10.41 9.44
N ILE A 56 6.10 -9.73 8.53
CA ILE A 56 4.81 -10.19 7.99
C ILE A 56 5.07 -10.85 6.64
N TYR A 57 4.62 -12.09 6.49
CA TYR A 57 4.73 -12.86 5.27
C TYR A 57 3.37 -13.29 4.74
N ALA A 58 3.09 -13.00 3.47
CA ALA A 58 1.94 -13.51 2.73
C ALA A 58 2.46 -14.40 1.58
N PRO A 59 2.21 -15.72 1.60
CA PRO A 59 2.74 -16.66 0.60
C PRO A 59 2.04 -16.56 -0.76
N ALA A 60 0.97 -15.80 -0.86
CA ALA A 60 0.26 -15.49 -2.09
C ALA A 60 0.20 -13.98 -2.30
N ASN A 61 -0.45 -13.53 -3.37
CA ASN A 61 -0.55 -12.12 -3.71
C ASN A 61 -1.12 -11.27 -2.55
N ALA A 62 -0.32 -10.35 -2.05
CA ALA A 62 -0.78 -9.25 -1.22
C ALA A 62 -1.00 -8.04 -2.14
N ALA A 63 -2.19 -7.92 -2.71
CA ALA A 63 -2.54 -6.78 -3.54
C ALA A 63 -2.87 -5.57 -2.64
N ALA A 64 -2.12 -4.50 -2.78
CA ALA A 64 -2.48 -3.22 -2.21
C ALA A 64 -3.47 -2.50 -3.15
N ALA A 65 -4.53 -1.93 -2.60
CA ALA A 65 -5.49 -1.16 -3.38
C ALA A 65 -4.81 0.04 -4.06
N ILE A 66 -5.32 0.43 -5.24
CA ILE A 66 -4.97 1.70 -5.88
C ILE A 66 -6.03 2.72 -5.47
N ILE A 67 -5.61 3.74 -4.75
CA ILE A 67 -6.50 4.79 -4.22
C ILE A 67 -6.62 5.92 -5.26
N GLY A 68 -7.83 6.22 -5.67
CA GLY A 68 -8.09 7.36 -6.55
C GLY A 68 -7.88 8.69 -5.81
N LEU A 69 -7.01 9.55 -6.34
CA LEU A 69 -6.85 10.91 -5.86
C LEU A 69 -7.83 11.86 -6.56
N THR A 70 -8.27 12.89 -5.85
CA THR A 70 -9.12 13.93 -6.44
C THR A 70 -8.27 14.87 -7.31
N ASP A 71 -8.67 15.05 -8.58
CA ASP A 71 -8.06 16.04 -9.46
C ASP A 71 -8.41 17.45 -8.99
N ALA A 72 -7.41 18.23 -8.65
CA ALA A 72 -7.53 19.61 -8.18
C ALA A 72 -6.29 20.41 -8.58
N ALA A 73 -6.34 21.75 -8.48
CA ALA A 73 -5.18 22.61 -8.77
C ALA A 73 -3.93 22.17 -7.99
N THR A 74 -4.10 21.77 -6.72
CA THR A 74 -3.10 21.04 -5.92
C THR A 74 -3.71 19.71 -5.53
N ILE A 75 -3.12 18.60 -6.01
CA ILE A 75 -3.54 17.23 -5.72
C ILE A 75 -3.02 16.87 -4.33
N ALA A 76 -3.94 16.59 -3.41
CA ALA A 76 -3.61 16.12 -2.06
C ALA A 76 -3.38 14.61 -2.06
N VAL A 77 -2.36 14.14 -1.34
CA VAL A 77 -2.06 12.73 -1.14
C VAL A 77 -2.02 12.46 0.36
N ASP A 78 -2.90 11.59 0.83
CA ASP A 78 -2.88 11.07 2.20
C ASP A 78 -2.28 9.67 2.20
N MET A 79 -1.04 9.54 2.71
CA MET A 79 -0.30 8.28 2.70
C MET A 79 -0.85 7.24 3.68
N SER A 80 -1.73 7.63 4.61
CA SER A 80 -2.42 6.66 5.50
C SER A 80 -3.46 5.81 4.78
N LEU A 81 -3.93 6.24 3.59
CA LEU A 81 -4.96 5.53 2.83
C LEU A 81 -4.42 4.32 2.05
N GLY A 82 -3.12 4.29 1.77
CA GLY A 82 -2.52 3.18 1.03
C GLY A 82 -1.13 3.48 0.48
N ASN A 83 -0.63 2.56 -0.32
CA ASN A 83 0.69 2.66 -0.95
C ASN A 83 0.61 3.00 -2.44
N ASN A 84 -0.52 2.70 -3.10
CA ASN A 84 -0.67 2.93 -4.53
C ASN A 84 -1.80 3.92 -4.76
N PHE A 85 -1.58 4.86 -5.66
CA PHE A 85 -2.51 5.92 -5.98
C PHE A 85 -2.66 6.08 -7.49
N SER A 86 -3.75 6.73 -7.90
CA SER A 86 -3.97 7.10 -9.30
C SER A 86 -4.70 8.42 -9.40
N VAL A 87 -4.44 9.18 -10.46
CA VAL A 87 -5.21 10.39 -10.80
C VAL A 87 -5.21 10.61 -12.31
N THR A 88 -6.35 11.04 -12.84
CA THR A 88 -6.44 11.58 -14.20
C THR A 88 -6.36 13.10 -14.13
N LEU A 89 -5.40 13.69 -14.85
CA LEU A 89 -5.12 15.11 -14.84
C LEU A 89 -6.08 15.82 -15.81
N GLY A 90 -7.07 16.55 -15.28
CA GLY A 90 -7.98 17.38 -16.07
C GLY A 90 -7.44 18.81 -16.36
N GLY A 91 -6.19 19.09 -16.00
CA GLY A 91 -5.50 20.36 -16.22
C GLY A 91 -4.06 20.35 -15.75
N ASN A 92 -3.37 21.48 -15.84
CA ASN A 92 -2.05 21.63 -15.23
C ASN A 92 -2.20 21.64 -13.71
N ARG A 93 -1.44 20.79 -13.01
CA ARG A 93 -1.62 20.53 -11.58
C ARG A 93 -0.30 20.62 -10.82
N THR A 94 -0.42 20.65 -9.50
CA THR A 94 0.70 20.50 -8.56
C THR A 94 0.44 19.28 -7.68
N LEU A 95 1.37 18.34 -7.61
CA LEU A 95 1.33 17.28 -6.61
C LEU A 95 1.79 17.89 -5.28
N GLY A 96 0.85 18.01 -4.34
CA GLY A 96 1.10 18.62 -3.03
C GLY A 96 2.08 17.82 -2.18
N ASN A 97 2.58 18.41 -1.10
CA ASN A 97 3.29 17.63 -0.09
C ASN A 97 2.31 16.66 0.56
N PRO A 98 2.61 15.36 0.59
CA PRO A 98 1.73 14.39 1.22
C PRO A 98 1.61 14.58 2.73
N THR A 99 0.52 14.05 3.29
CA THR A 99 0.28 13.95 4.73
C THR A 99 0.43 12.49 5.21
N ASN A 100 0.57 12.30 6.52
CA ASN A 100 0.61 10.99 7.18
C ASN A 100 1.71 10.04 6.65
N LEU A 101 2.89 10.59 6.34
CA LEU A 101 4.02 9.82 5.85
C LEU A 101 4.60 8.91 6.93
N THR A 102 4.83 7.65 6.56
CA THR A 102 5.55 6.68 7.40
C THR A 102 6.88 6.32 6.72
N ALA A 103 8.01 6.51 7.40
CA ALA A 103 9.32 6.17 6.86
C ALA A 103 9.40 4.67 6.48
N GLY A 104 9.93 4.37 5.30
CA GLY A 104 9.97 3.03 4.72
C GLY A 104 8.74 2.67 3.86
N GLN A 105 7.65 3.44 3.91
CA GLN A 105 6.51 3.24 3.01
C GLN A 105 6.94 3.44 1.56
N SER A 106 6.56 2.51 0.68
CA SER A 106 6.89 2.53 -0.74
C SER A 106 5.66 2.23 -1.58
N GLY A 107 5.60 2.78 -2.78
CA GLY A 107 4.48 2.54 -3.68
C GLY A 107 4.63 3.23 -5.02
N ILE A 108 3.49 3.38 -5.70
CA ILE A 108 3.40 3.95 -7.04
C ILE A 108 2.23 4.93 -7.13
N ILE A 109 2.41 6.01 -7.90
CA ILE A 109 1.33 6.93 -8.28
C ILE A 109 1.21 6.90 -9.80
N PHE A 110 0.07 6.44 -10.31
CA PHE A 110 -0.26 6.48 -11.74
C PHE A 110 -0.85 7.84 -12.08
N LEU A 111 -0.31 8.47 -13.11
CA LEU A 111 -0.68 9.78 -13.63
C LEU A 111 -1.21 9.61 -15.04
N THR A 112 -2.51 9.79 -15.26
CA THR A 112 -3.13 9.63 -16.57
C THR A 112 -3.43 11.00 -17.16
N GLN A 113 -3.06 11.23 -18.40
CA GLN A 113 -3.52 12.38 -19.17
C GLN A 113 -5.02 12.25 -19.44
N ASP A 114 -5.76 13.35 -19.44
CA ASP A 114 -7.15 13.34 -19.91
C ASP A 114 -7.24 13.13 -21.45
N GLY A 115 -8.45 13.15 -21.99
CA GLY A 115 -8.69 13.01 -23.42
C GLY A 115 -8.15 14.16 -24.27
N THR A 116 -7.66 15.26 -23.67
CA THR A 116 -7.02 16.39 -24.34
C THR A 116 -5.50 16.21 -24.38
N GLY A 117 -4.91 15.66 -23.32
CA GLY A 117 -3.46 15.56 -23.16
C GLY A 117 -2.76 16.88 -22.84
N SER A 118 -1.43 16.85 -22.89
CA SER A 118 -0.56 18.03 -22.64
C SER A 118 -0.70 18.67 -21.26
N ARG A 119 -1.20 17.91 -20.27
CA ARG A 119 -1.27 18.34 -18.89
C ARG A 119 0.11 18.25 -18.23
N THR A 120 0.47 19.28 -17.48
CA THR A 120 1.74 19.34 -16.76
C THR A 120 1.53 19.11 -15.28
N LEU A 121 2.56 18.58 -14.60
CA LEU A 121 2.56 18.37 -13.16
C LEU A 121 3.80 19.02 -12.54
N ALA A 122 3.56 19.95 -11.63
CA ALA A 122 4.57 20.49 -10.73
C ALA A 122 4.61 19.64 -9.45
N TYR A 123 5.70 19.70 -8.70
CA TYR A 123 5.92 18.89 -7.50
C TYR A 123 6.28 19.80 -6.32
N SER A 124 5.63 19.60 -5.19
CA SER A 124 5.98 20.29 -3.95
C SER A 124 7.26 19.73 -3.35
N SER A 125 7.78 20.39 -2.31
CA SER A 125 9.16 20.28 -1.85
C SER A 125 9.57 18.90 -1.27
N TYR A 126 8.61 18.04 -0.89
CA TYR A 126 8.93 16.72 -0.34
C TYR A 126 9.34 15.70 -1.40
N TRP A 127 8.91 15.88 -2.65
CA TRP A 127 9.20 14.97 -3.76
C TRP A 127 10.62 15.21 -4.29
N LYS A 128 11.50 14.21 -4.14
CA LYS A 128 12.93 14.28 -4.50
C LYS A 128 13.22 13.33 -5.65
N PHE A 129 13.47 13.90 -6.81
CA PHE A 129 13.82 13.15 -8.03
C PHE A 129 15.34 13.09 -8.24
N PRO A 130 15.83 12.13 -9.08
CA PRO A 130 17.25 12.01 -9.40
C PRO A 130 17.82 13.32 -9.94
N ASN A 131 18.99 13.68 -9.46
CA ASN A 131 19.71 14.93 -9.82
C ASN A 131 18.90 16.22 -9.58
N GLY A 132 17.81 16.16 -8.81
CA GLY A 132 16.91 17.30 -8.59
C GLY A 132 16.06 17.67 -9.79
N VAL A 133 16.00 16.83 -10.83
CA VAL A 133 15.26 17.08 -12.07
C VAL A 133 13.90 16.41 -11.98
N THR A 134 12.82 17.18 -12.01
CA THR A 134 11.44 16.68 -12.05
C THR A 134 11.11 16.13 -13.43
N PRO A 135 10.33 15.01 -13.51
CA PRO A 135 9.93 14.45 -14.79
C PRO A 135 8.99 15.42 -15.55
N VAL A 136 9.15 15.46 -16.86
CA VAL A 136 8.16 16.04 -17.77
C VAL A 136 7.26 14.90 -18.23
N LEU A 137 5.96 15.02 -17.97
CA LEU A 137 4.99 13.98 -18.31
C LEU A 137 4.83 13.81 -19.82
N THR A 138 4.43 12.61 -20.21
CA THR A 138 4.01 12.30 -21.57
C THR A 138 2.81 13.16 -21.94
N THR A 139 2.84 13.80 -23.11
CA THR A 139 1.84 14.78 -23.54
C THR A 139 0.67 14.17 -24.32
N THR A 140 0.78 12.92 -24.74
CA THR A 140 -0.27 12.22 -25.49
C THR A 140 -1.55 12.08 -24.66
N ALA A 141 -2.70 12.32 -25.28
CA ALA A 141 -4.00 12.09 -24.63
C ALA A 141 -4.12 10.65 -24.13
N SER A 142 -4.67 10.48 -22.93
CA SER A 142 -4.84 9.20 -22.25
C SER A 142 -3.55 8.43 -21.91
N ALA A 143 -2.36 8.98 -22.20
CA ALA A 143 -1.10 8.35 -21.80
C ALA A 143 -0.99 8.24 -20.28
N VAL A 144 -0.34 7.18 -19.83
CA VAL A 144 -0.10 6.92 -18.40
C VAL A 144 1.38 6.99 -18.10
N ASP A 145 1.73 7.81 -17.12
CA ASP A 145 3.05 7.86 -16.49
C ASP A 145 2.96 7.35 -15.05
N ALA A 146 4.09 7.01 -14.45
CA ALA A 146 4.12 6.56 -13.07
C ALA A 146 5.27 7.19 -12.29
N ILE A 147 5.00 7.55 -11.03
CA ILE A 147 5.99 7.90 -10.02
C ILE A 147 6.13 6.70 -9.09
N ILE A 148 7.35 6.17 -8.98
CA ILE A 148 7.71 5.14 -8.02
C ILE A 148 8.37 5.86 -6.84
N TYR A 149 7.95 5.58 -5.61
CA TYR A 149 8.42 6.33 -4.46
C TYR A 149 8.78 5.48 -3.24
N THR A 150 9.66 6.04 -2.40
CA THR A 150 9.94 5.54 -1.05
C THR A 150 10.04 6.73 -0.09
N VAL A 151 9.27 6.68 0.98
CA VAL A 151 9.31 7.69 2.05
C VAL A 151 10.58 7.51 2.88
N ARG A 152 11.45 8.52 2.88
CA ARG A 152 12.68 8.53 3.69
C ARG A 152 12.46 9.08 5.09
N THR A 153 11.70 10.17 5.17
CA THR A 153 11.33 10.85 6.41
C THR A 153 9.93 11.44 6.27
N THR A 154 9.37 11.97 7.34
CA THR A 154 8.07 12.65 7.32
C THR A 154 8.00 13.89 6.41
N THR A 155 9.12 14.32 5.82
CA THR A 155 9.21 15.48 4.92
C THR A 155 10.07 15.24 3.69
N SER A 156 10.44 13.99 3.39
CA SER A 156 11.29 13.66 2.25
C SER A 156 10.94 12.30 1.65
N ILE A 157 10.64 12.29 0.36
CA ILE A 157 10.27 11.13 -0.44
C ILE A 157 11.26 11.02 -1.59
N THR A 158 11.94 9.89 -1.70
CA THR A 158 12.78 9.59 -2.87
C THR A 158 11.89 9.04 -3.97
N CYS A 159 11.98 9.63 -5.15
CA CYS A 159 11.16 9.27 -6.30
C CYS A 159 12.01 8.81 -7.48
N ASN A 160 11.43 7.93 -8.28
CA ASN A 160 11.82 7.65 -9.65
C ASN A 160 10.55 7.71 -10.50
N TYR A 161 10.68 7.56 -11.81
CA TYR A 161 9.53 7.65 -12.71
C TYR A 161 9.67 6.74 -13.92
N ALA A 162 8.53 6.34 -14.48
CA ALA A 162 8.41 5.66 -15.75
C ALA A 162 7.38 6.43 -16.60
N LEU A 163 7.71 6.70 -17.86
CA LEU A 163 6.88 7.48 -18.76
C LEU A 163 6.29 6.57 -19.83
N ASN A 164 5.08 6.93 -20.27
CA ASN A 164 4.36 6.28 -21.38
C ASN A 164 4.25 4.75 -21.17
N ILE A 165 3.70 4.34 -20.05
CA ILE A 165 3.56 2.93 -19.65
C ILE A 165 2.20 2.33 -20.01
N GLY A 166 1.32 3.10 -20.66
CA GLY A 166 -0.02 2.66 -21.09
C GLY A 166 -0.71 3.69 -21.98
#